data_9a5bac664ea5e8038dfa46b014472d0e
#
_entry.id   9a5bac664ea5e8038dfa46b014472d0e
#
_cell.length_a   1.000
_cell.length_b   1.000
_cell.length_c   1.000
_cell.angle_alpha   90.00
_cell.angle_beta   90.00
_cell.angle_gamma   90.00
#
_symmetry.space_group_name_H-M   'P 1'
#
loop_
_entity.id
_entity.type
_entity.pdbx_description
1 polymer ?
#
loop_
_entity_poly.entity_id
_entity_poly.type
_entity_poly.pdbx_seq_one_letter_code
_entity_poly.pdbx_strand_id
1 'polypeptide(L)'
;MNWRCMVSIKVAFVALTLGMAAGAQHPAAPRDNHSAEFRAMEQKLAYLKLNAAKAHPDPKPTELTEAEANAYFAEGGVKLPKGVSQIHLASRPGVLDAHAKIDFEEIMQGRGSNNPMYAMFSGKHDVEVVAQASGAGGTGSIQVQSIQLDGSEVPRWALEFFVQHYITPKYPNVGMTTTFKLPLRIESAAVETGRVRLVQR
;
A
#
# COMPACT_ATOMS: atom_id res chain seq x y z
N MET A 1 -11.18 5.28 20.90
CA MET A 1 -9.91 4.71 20.36
C MET A 1 -10.17 4.47 18.88
N ASN A 2 -9.66 5.36 18.02
CA ASN A 2 -10.16 5.57 16.66
C ASN A 2 -9.69 4.50 15.66
N TRP A 3 -10.61 3.66 15.23
CA TRP A 3 -10.55 2.72 14.10
C TRP A 3 -9.92 3.32 12.81
N ARG A 4 -10.00 4.64 12.64
CA ARG A 4 -9.54 5.36 11.44
C ARG A 4 -8.01 5.38 11.24
N CYS A 5 -7.21 5.18 12.29
CA CYS A 5 -5.74 5.20 12.20
C CYS A 5 -5.12 3.84 11.83
N MET A 6 -5.85 2.74 12.03
CA MET A 6 -5.37 1.38 11.73
C MET A 6 -5.32 1.06 10.23
N VAL A 7 -6.02 1.85 9.42
CA VAL A 7 -6.10 1.68 7.96
C VAL A 7 -4.86 2.23 7.25
N SER A 8 -4.17 3.22 7.85
CA SER A 8 -3.20 4.06 7.10
C SER A 8 -1.83 3.43 6.82
N ILE A 9 -1.35 2.45 7.57
CA ILE A 9 -0.05 1.80 7.29
C ILE A 9 -0.22 0.44 6.58
N LYS A 10 -1.37 -0.21 6.72
CA LYS A 10 -1.74 -1.29 5.80
C LYS A 10 -1.82 -0.79 4.35
N VAL A 11 -1.91 0.51 4.16
CA VAL A 11 -2.07 1.20 2.87
C VAL A 11 -0.75 1.37 2.11
N ALA A 12 0.41 1.44 2.75
CA ALA A 12 1.69 1.52 2.01
C ALA A 12 2.05 0.19 1.32
N PHE A 13 1.53 -0.94 1.79
CA PHE A 13 1.72 -2.26 1.18
C PHE A 13 0.42 -2.94 0.75
N VAL A 14 -0.73 -2.47 1.23
CA VAL A 14 -2.07 -3.00 0.89
C VAL A 14 -2.99 -1.83 0.52
N ALA A 15 -2.49 -0.87 -0.25
CA ALA A 15 -3.25 0.28 -0.73
C ALA A 15 -4.46 -0.07 -1.63
N LEU A 16 -4.90 -1.31 -1.58
CA LEU A 16 -6.11 -1.79 -2.22
C LEU A 16 -7.29 -1.96 -1.25
N THR A 17 -7.16 -1.59 0.03
CA THR A 17 -8.28 -1.68 0.97
C THR A 17 -8.95 -0.32 1.18
N LEU A 18 -9.93 -0.11 0.41
CA LEU A 18 -11.06 0.79 0.45
C LEU A 18 -11.37 1.49 1.78
N GLY A 19 -11.15 2.80 1.80
CA GLY A 19 -11.81 3.70 2.73
C GLY A 19 -13.21 4.06 2.22
N MET A 20 -14.27 3.56 2.83
CA MET A 20 -15.62 4.03 2.59
C MET A 20 -15.92 5.26 3.45
N ALA A 21 -16.32 6.36 2.83
CA ALA A 21 -17.15 7.38 3.44
C ALA A 21 -18.36 7.59 2.54
N ALA A 22 -19.52 7.24 3.04
CA ALA A 22 -20.80 7.58 2.43
C ALA A 22 -21.13 9.05 2.74
N GLY A 23 -21.57 9.79 1.72
CA GLY A 23 -22.11 11.13 1.87
C GLY A 23 -22.65 11.58 0.53
N ALA A 24 -23.95 11.37 0.31
CA ALA A 24 -24.65 11.87 -0.85
C ALA A 24 -24.91 13.37 -0.70
N GLN A 25 -24.42 14.16 -1.66
CA GLN A 25 -25.06 15.39 -2.13
C GLN A 25 -24.50 15.71 -3.51
N HIS A 26 -25.38 15.80 -4.49
CA HIS A 26 -25.08 16.17 -5.86
C HIS A 26 -25.04 17.70 -5.96
N PRO A 27 -23.89 18.32 -6.22
CA PRO A 27 -23.78 19.52 -7.03
C PRO A 27 -23.08 19.19 -8.34
N ALA A 28 -23.30 20.04 -9.36
CA ALA A 28 -22.81 19.90 -10.72
C ALA A 28 -21.39 19.30 -10.79
N ALA A 29 -21.25 18.25 -11.63
CA ALA A 29 -20.02 17.49 -11.75
C ALA A 29 -18.80 18.39 -11.92
N PRO A 30 -17.81 18.35 -11.02
CA PRO A 30 -16.51 18.91 -11.31
C PRO A 30 -15.99 18.21 -12.59
N ARG A 31 -15.41 18.96 -13.50
CA ARG A 31 -14.72 18.36 -14.64
C ARG A 31 -13.68 17.41 -14.08
N ASP A 32 -13.90 16.13 -14.30
CA ASP A 32 -13.00 15.07 -13.85
C ASP A 32 -11.69 15.20 -14.64
N ASN A 33 -10.70 15.84 -14.01
CA ASN A 33 -9.38 16.07 -14.59
C ASN A 33 -8.44 14.87 -14.45
N HIS A 34 -8.96 13.74 -13.97
CA HIS A 34 -8.16 12.54 -13.76
C HIS A 34 -7.74 11.88 -15.10
N SER A 35 -6.58 11.23 -15.06
CA SER A 35 -6.05 10.47 -16.21
C SER A 35 -6.95 9.30 -16.60
N ALA A 36 -6.72 8.74 -17.77
CA ALA A 36 -7.42 7.53 -18.21
C ALA A 36 -7.08 6.33 -17.32
N GLU A 37 -5.84 6.25 -16.87
CA GLU A 37 -5.30 5.21 -15.98
C GLU A 37 -5.94 5.29 -14.59
N PHE A 38 -6.10 6.48 -14.03
CA PHE A 38 -6.81 6.67 -12.77
C PHE A 38 -8.25 6.17 -12.86
N ARG A 39 -8.99 6.59 -13.90
CA ARG A 39 -10.38 6.15 -14.10
C ARG A 39 -10.49 4.65 -14.34
N ALA A 40 -9.54 4.06 -15.08
CA ALA A 40 -9.50 2.61 -15.27
C ALA A 40 -9.31 1.87 -13.94
N MET A 41 -8.41 2.36 -13.07
CA MET A 41 -8.23 1.81 -11.72
C MET A 41 -9.51 1.90 -10.90
N GLU A 42 -10.19 3.07 -10.87
CA GLU A 42 -11.46 3.22 -10.15
C GLU A 42 -12.52 2.25 -10.63
N GLN A 43 -12.68 2.09 -11.96
CA GLN A 43 -13.64 1.16 -12.55
C GLN A 43 -13.35 -0.29 -12.13
N LYS A 44 -12.09 -0.71 -12.15
CA LYS A 44 -11.68 -2.04 -11.71
C LYS A 44 -11.92 -2.27 -10.22
N LEU A 45 -11.60 -1.28 -9.38
CA LEU A 45 -11.90 -1.33 -7.95
C LEU A 45 -13.41 -1.40 -7.67
N ALA A 46 -14.22 -0.63 -8.39
CA ALA A 46 -15.67 -0.69 -8.31
C ALA A 46 -16.20 -2.07 -8.74
N TYR A 47 -15.68 -2.62 -9.85
CA TYR A 47 -16.02 -3.96 -10.30
C TYR A 47 -15.70 -5.02 -9.23
N LEU A 48 -14.50 -5.01 -8.66
CA LEU A 48 -14.10 -5.95 -7.61
C LEU A 48 -15.04 -5.88 -6.40
N LYS A 49 -15.48 -4.67 -5.99
CA LYS A 49 -16.46 -4.49 -4.91
C LYS A 49 -17.82 -5.10 -5.25
N LEU A 50 -18.34 -4.77 -6.41
CA LEU A 50 -19.65 -5.27 -6.86
C LEU A 50 -19.63 -6.78 -7.05
N ASN A 51 -18.54 -7.33 -7.59
CA ASN A 51 -18.39 -8.76 -7.79
C ASN A 51 -18.29 -9.50 -6.44
N ALA A 52 -17.58 -8.97 -5.46
CA ALA A 52 -17.50 -9.54 -4.12
C ALA A 52 -18.85 -9.61 -3.40
N ALA A 53 -19.80 -8.72 -3.74
CA ALA A 53 -21.14 -8.69 -3.15
C ALA A 53 -22.10 -9.75 -3.74
N LYS A 54 -21.75 -10.38 -4.85
CA LYS A 54 -22.56 -11.45 -5.45
C LYS A 54 -22.53 -12.73 -4.60
N ALA A 55 -23.60 -13.51 -4.64
CA ALA A 55 -23.63 -14.83 -4.00
C ALA A 55 -22.50 -15.73 -4.57
N HIS A 56 -22.30 -15.69 -5.88
CA HIS A 56 -21.23 -16.36 -6.60
C HIS A 56 -20.45 -15.31 -7.39
N PRO A 57 -19.29 -14.85 -6.90
CA PRO A 57 -18.43 -13.93 -7.64
C PRO A 57 -17.98 -14.55 -8.96
N ASP A 58 -17.87 -13.72 -9.98
CA ASP A 58 -17.27 -14.11 -11.25
C ASP A 58 -15.76 -14.35 -11.01
N PRO A 59 -15.23 -15.55 -11.31
CA PRO A 59 -13.83 -15.86 -11.12
C PRO A 59 -12.92 -15.29 -12.22
N LYS A 60 -13.46 -14.51 -13.16
CA LYS A 60 -12.66 -13.88 -14.21
C LYS A 60 -11.57 -13.01 -13.58
N PRO A 61 -10.29 -13.20 -13.97
CA PRO A 61 -9.20 -12.38 -13.44
C PRO A 61 -9.40 -10.89 -13.72
N THR A 62 -9.13 -10.07 -12.71
CA THR A 62 -8.99 -8.61 -12.84
C THR A 62 -7.53 -8.27 -12.80
N GLU A 63 -7.03 -7.58 -13.80
CA GLU A 63 -5.64 -7.13 -13.89
C GLU A 63 -5.55 -5.66 -13.53
N LEU A 64 -4.70 -5.32 -12.56
CA LEU A 64 -4.35 -3.96 -12.18
C LEU A 64 -2.94 -3.68 -12.68
N THR A 65 -2.78 -2.74 -13.59
CA THR A 65 -1.47 -2.40 -14.15
C THR A 65 -0.71 -1.41 -13.27
N GLU A 66 0.60 -1.36 -13.41
CA GLU A 66 1.45 -0.38 -12.74
C GLU A 66 1.05 1.06 -13.06
N ALA A 67 0.76 1.34 -14.34
CA ALA A 67 0.34 2.66 -14.78
C ALA A 67 -0.93 3.11 -14.06
N GLU A 68 -1.92 2.22 -13.95
CA GLU A 68 -3.17 2.49 -13.24
C GLU A 68 -2.94 2.69 -11.73
N ALA A 69 -2.12 1.84 -11.10
CA ALA A 69 -1.80 1.95 -9.68
C ALA A 69 -1.04 3.26 -9.39
N ASN A 70 -0.04 3.59 -10.20
CA ASN A 70 0.75 4.80 -10.03
C ASN A 70 -0.07 6.07 -10.25
N ALA A 71 -0.92 6.10 -11.27
CA ALA A 71 -1.85 7.22 -11.48
C ALA A 71 -2.81 7.37 -10.29
N TYR A 72 -3.32 6.26 -9.77
CA TYR A 72 -4.23 6.27 -8.62
C TYR A 72 -3.59 6.82 -7.35
N PHE A 73 -2.31 6.53 -7.10
CA PHE A 73 -1.54 7.15 -6.01
C PHE A 73 -1.26 8.62 -6.24
N ALA A 74 -0.80 8.97 -7.45
CA ALA A 74 -0.37 10.33 -7.77
C ALA A 74 -1.53 11.32 -7.76
N GLU A 75 -2.72 10.89 -8.17
CA GLU A 75 -3.91 11.74 -8.30
C GLU A 75 -4.85 11.69 -7.08
N GLY A 76 -4.40 11.07 -5.98
CA GLY A 76 -5.10 11.14 -4.70
C GLY A 76 -6.24 10.13 -4.51
N GLY A 77 -6.29 9.06 -5.31
CA GLY A 77 -7.24 7.96 -5.14
C GLY A 77 -7.07 7.22 -3.81
N VAL A 78 -5.89 7.35 -3.20
CA VAL A 78 -5.59 6.85 -1.85
C VAL A 78 -5.13 7.99 -0.96
N LYS A 79 -5.73 8.10 0.22
CA LYS A 79 -5.23 9.01 1.25
C LYS A 79 -3.99 8.41 1.91
N LEU A 80 -2.84 8.96 1.58
CA LEU A 80 -1.57 8.54 2.16
C LEU A 80 -1.45 8.92 3.64
N PRO A 81 -0.70 8.14 4.44
CA PRO A 81 -0.32 8.53 5.78
C PRO A 81 0.45 9.85 5.78
N LYS A 82 0.38 10.58 6.89
CA LYS A 82 1.24 11.76 7.07
C LYS A 82 2.71 11.36 6.94
N GLY A 83 3.49 12.20 6.30
CA GLY A 83 4.90 11.94 6.05
C GLY A 83 5.20 11.01 4.86
N VAL A 84 4.19 10.44 4.19
CA VAL A 84 4.38 9.61 3.00
C VAL A 84 3.87 10.34 1.76
N SER A 85 4.70 10.42 0.73
CA SER A 85 4.37 11.09 -0.53
C SER A 85 5.10 10.43 -1.72
N GLN A 86 4.69 10.79 -2.92
CA GLN A 86 5.34 10.39 -4.18
C GLN A 86 5.55 8.88 -4.30
N ILE A 87 4.51 8.09 -4.00
CA ILE A 87 4.59 6.64 -4.15
C ILE A 87 4.64 6.29 -5.64
N HIS A 88 5.59 5.44 -5.98
CA HIS A 88 5.71 4.79 -7.29
C HIS A 88 5.95 3.30 -7.11
N LEU A 89 5.20 2.49 -7.86
CA LEU A 89 5.27 1.04 -7.83
C LEU A 89 5.78 0.49 -9.16
N ALA A 90 6.63 -0.51 -9.07
CA ALA A 90 6.98 -1.38 -10.19
C ALA A 90 6.84 -2.84 -9.75
N SER A 91 6.65 -3.75 -10.71
CA SER A 91 6.42 -5.15 -10.41
C SER A 91 7.16 -6.08 -11.37
N ARG A 92 7.70 -7.15 -10.79
CA ARG A 92 8.31 -8.28 -11.46
C ARG A 92 7.67 -9.56 -10.94
N PRO A 93 7.83 -10.72 -11.60
CA PRO A 93 7.17 -11.95 -11.13
C PRO A 93 7.44 -12.24 -9.65
N GLY A 94 6.39 -12.16 -8.82
CA GLY A 94 6.43 -12.38 -7.38
C GLY A 94 7.08 -11.26 -6.56
N VAL A 95 7.52 -10.14 -7.18
CA VAL A 95 8.24 -9.05 -6.51
C VAL A 95 7.57 -7.71 -6.79
N LEU A 96 7.40 -6.92 -5.73
CA LEU A 96 7.00 -5.51 -5.79
C LEU A 96 8.18 -4.63 -5.40
N ASP A 97 8.45 -3.63 -6.21
CA ASP A 97 9.39 -2.56 -5.94
C ASP A 97 8.56 -1.30 -5.66
N ALA A 98 8.76 -0.66 -4.52
CA ALA A 98 8.04 0.55 -4.13
C ALA A 98 9.03 1.66 -3.80
N HIS A 99 8.87 2.81 -4.44
CA HIS A 99 9.59 4.03 -4.13
C HIS A 99 8.63 5.03 -3.48
N ALA A 100 9.07 5.74 -2.46
CA ALA A 100 8.31 6.79 -1.82
C ALA A 100 9.22 7.84 -1.19
N LYS A 101 8.73 9.08 -1.09
CA LYS A 101 9.35 10.07 -0.21
C LYS A 101 8.71 10.00 1.17
N ILE A 102 9.54 9.82 2.19
CA ILE A 102 9.11 9.65 3.57
C ILE A 102 9.72 10.74 4.44
N ASP A 103 8.85 11.50 5.11
CA ASP A 103 9.21 12.41 6.19
C ASP A 103 9.10 11.66 7.52
N PHE A 104 10.24 11.21 8.03
CA PHE A 104 10.27 10.44 9.26
C PHE A 104 9.90 11.28 10.49
N GLU A 105 10.13 12.60 10.48
CA GLU A 105 9.72 13.47 11.58
C GLU A 105 8.21 13.53 11.71
N GLU A 106 7.49 13.61 10.57
CA GLU A 106 6.02 13.52 10.57
C GLU A 106 5.51 12.15 11.03
N ILE A 107 6.17 11.06 10.62
CA ILE A 107 5.80 9.70 11.04
C ILE A 107 6.02 9.50 12.53
N MET A 108 7.14 9.96 13.05
CA MET A 108 7.52 9.86 14.46
C MET A 108 6.79 10.87 15.34
N GLN A 109 6.06 11.85 14.76
CA GLN A 109 5.35 12.90 15.47
C GLN A 109 6.22 13.67 16.48
N GLY A 110 7.43 14.02 16.07
CA GLY A 110 8.36 14.79 16.92
C GLY A 110 8.89 14.02 18.14
N ARG A 111 8.70 12.73 18.22
CA ARG A 111 9.32 11.87 19.24
C ARG A 111 10.81 11.67 18.93
N GLY A 112 11.56 12.79 18.97
CA GLY A 112 13.00 12.74 18.93
C GLY A 112 13.53 11.95 20.13
N SER A 113 14.46 11.05 19.90
CA SER A 113 15.21 10.37 20.95
C SER A 113 16.67 10.77 20.83
N ASN A 114 17.35 10.91 21.96
CA ASN A 114 18.80 11.12 22.01
C ASN A 114 19.61 9.88 21.57
N ASN A 115 18.94 8.85 21.09
CA ASN A 115 19.59 7.63 20.59
C ASN A 115 20.13 7.89 19.17
N PRO A 116 21.45 7.71 18.91
CA PRO A 116 22.07 7.88 17.59
C PRO A 116 21.41 7.07 16.46
N MET A 117 20.78 5.96 16.79
CA MET A 117 19.99 5.14 15.84
C MET A 117 18.87 5.92 15.14
N TYR A 118 18.32 6.93 15.83
CA TYR A 118 17.26 7.76 15.26
C TYR A 118 17.77 8.76 14.23
N ALA A 119 19.05 9.13 14.28
CA ALA A 119 19.63 10.04 13.29
C ALA A 119 19.54 9.45 11.86
N MET A 120 19.58 8.11 11.72
CA MET A 120 19.43 7.43 10.44
C MET A 120 17.99 7.55 9.86
N PHE A 121 17.00 7.76 10.74
CA PHE A 121 15.58 7.86 10.39
C PHE A 121 15.01 9.25 10.72
N SER A 122 15.80 10.31 10.56
CA SER A 122 15.37 11.69 10.77
C SER A 122 15.33 12.47 9.46
N GLY A 123 14.31 13.32 9.28
CA GLY A 123 14.17 14.14 8.09
C GLY A 123 13.42 13.45 6.95
N LYS A 124 13.64 13.93 5.73
CA LYS A 124 12.99 13.45 4.49
C LYS A 124 13.97 12.61 3.70
N HIS A 125 13.55 11.41 3.36
CA HIS A 125 14.35 10.46 2.60
C HIS A 125 13.59 9.90 1.41
N ASP A 126 14.32 9.59 0.35
CA ASP A 126 13.84 8.70 -0.71
C ASP A 126 13.99 7.26 -0.22
N VAL A 127 12.87 6.55 -0.13
CA VAL A 127 12.81 5.18 0.38
C VAL A 127 12.45 4.24 -0.75
N GLU A 128 13.29 3.24 -0.96
CA GLU A 128 13.02 2.14 -1.87
C GLU A 128 12.83 0.85 -1.07
N VAL A 129 11.76 0.12 -1.35
CA VAL A 129 11.44 -1.15 -0.71
C VAL A 129 11.26 -2.23 -1.77
N VAL A 130 12.03 -3.28 -1.67
CA VAL A 130 11.87 -4.50 -2.48
C VAL A 130 11.23 -5.57 -1.61
N ALA A 131 10.10 -6.12 -2.06
CA ALA A 131 9.39 -7.14 -1.32
C ALA A 131 8.86 -8.26 -2.22
N GLN A 132 8.95 -9.50 -1.75
CA GLN A 132 8.18 -10.59 -2.33
C GLN A 132 6.72 -10.45 -1.91
N ALA A 133 5.81 -10.65 -2.87
CA ALA A 133 4.37 -10.57 -2.63
C ALA A 133 3.63 -11.70 -3.35
N SER A 134 2.71 -12.34 -2.66
CA SER A 134 1.87 -13.40 -3.20
C SER A 134 0.53 -13.45 -2.49
N GLY A 135 -0.45 -14.09 -3.12
CA GLY A 135 -1.76 -14.31 -2.52
C GLY A 135 -2.37 -15.62 -3.00
N ALA A 136 -2.77 -16.46 -2.05
CA ALA A 136 -3.44 -17.72 -2.33
C ALA A 136 -4.37 -18.09 -1.18
N GLY A 137 -5.48 -18.78 -1.48
CA GLY A 137 -6.42 -19.26 -0.47
C GLY A 137 -7.03 -18.12 0.35
N GLY A 138 -7.24 -16.94 -0.26
CA GLY A 138 -7.76 -15.76 0.44
C GLY A 138 -6.77 -15.09 1.39
N THR A 139 -5.50 -15.51 1.39
CA THR A 139 -4.44 -14.97 2.24
C THR A 139 -3.33 -14.38 1.39
N GLY A 140 -2.97 -13.13 1.68
CA GLY A 140 -1.82 -12.45 1.10
C GLY A 140 -0.60 -12.57 2.01
N SER A 141 0.59 -12.60 1.42
CA SER A 141 1.87 -12.54 2.10
C SER A 141 2.77 -11.51 1.44
N ILE A 142 3.44 -10.71 2.25
CA ILE A 142 4.47 -9.78 1.83
C ILE A 142 5.70 -10.03 2.69
N GLN A 143 6.85 -10.19 2.05
CA GLN A 143 8.13 -10.35 2.72
C GLN A 143 9.11 -9.31 2.19
N VAL A 144 9.49 -8.37 3.04
CA VAL A 144 10.48 -7.33 2.72
C VAL A 144 11.84 -8.00 2.54
N GLN A 145 12.47 -7.77 1.40
CA GLN A 145 13.79 -8.27 1.06
C GLN A 145 14.88 -7.26 1.37
N SER A 146 14.69 -6.02 0.91
CA SER A 146 15.61 -4.92 1.16
C SER A 146 14.87 -3.60 1.28
N ILE A 147 15.48 -2.67 2.00
CA ILE A 147 15.06 -1.26 2.06
C ILE A 147 16.31 -0.41 1.84
N GLN A 148 16.19 0.61 0.99
CA GLN A 148 17.22 1.62 0.79
C GLN A 148 16.70 2.98 1.23
N LEU A 149 17.56 3.77 1.83
CA LEU A 149 17.35 5.17 2.15
C LEU A 149 18.37 5.98 1.33
N ASP A 150 17.89 6.88 0.47
CA ASP A 150 18.73 7.70 -0.42
C ASP A 150 19.78 6.86 -1.19
N GLY A 151 19.36 5.70 -1.69
CA GLY A 151 20.20 4.77 -2.43
C GLY A 151 21.16 3.92 -1.59
N SER A 152 21.17 4.07 -0.26
CA SER A 152 21.97 3.26 0.65
C SER A 152 21.14 2.17 1.31
N GLU A 153 21.59 0.93 1.24
CA GLU A 153 20.89 -0.19 1.86
C GLU A 153 20.91 -0.06 3.39
N VAL A 154 19.73 -0.17 3.99
CA VAL A 154 19.59 -0.14 5.46
C VAL A 154 19.87 -1.55 6.00
N PRO A 155 20.83 -1.70 6.91
CA PRO A 155 21.13 -2.99 7.51
C PRO A 155 19.90 -3.60 8.19
N ARG A 156 19.72 -4.92 8.05
CA ARG A 156 18.53 -5.62 8.56
C ARG A 156 18.27 -5.38 10.05
N TRP A 157 19.31 -5.35 10.88
CA TRP A 157 19.18 -5.08 12.30
C TRP A 157 18.60 -3.69 12.61
N ALA A 158 18.94 -2.67 11.78
CA ALA A 158 18.39 -1.32 11.93
C ALA A 158 16.91 -1.28 11.50
N LEU A 159 16.53 -2.01 10.45
CA LEU A 159 15.14 -2.15 10.04
C LEU A 159 14.30 -2.88 11.11
N GLU A 160 14.80 -3.98 11.65
CA GLU A 160 14.14 -4.72 12.73
C GLU A 160 13.95 -3.85 13.97
N PHE A 161 14.98 -3.08 14.34
CA PHE A 161 14.89 -2.12 15.43
C PHE A 161 13.80 -1.07 15.16
N PHE A 162 13.79 -0.47 13.97
CA PHE A 162 12.79 0.54 13.61
C PHE A 162 11.38 -0.04 13.62
N VAL A 163 11.19 -1.20 13.01
CA VAL A 163 9.89 -1.89 12.98
C VAL A 163 9.40 -2.20 14.38
N GLN A 164 10.24 -2.77 15.25
CA GLN A 164 9.85 -3.12 16.62
C GLN A 164 9.47 -1.90 17.46
N HIS A 165 10.19 -0.79 17.34
CA HIS A 165 10.00 0.38 18.21
C HIS A 165 8.95 1.37 17.70
N TYR A 166 8.73 1.46 16.38
CA TYR A 166 7.84 2.46 15.81
C TYR A 166 6.63 1.90 15.09
N ILE A 167 6.80 0.77 14.42
CA ILE A 167 5.73 0.19 13.61
C ILE A 167 4.88 -0.77 14.45
N THR A 168 5.50 -1.77 15.08
CA THR A 168 4.80 -2.81 15.84
C THR A 168 3.90 -2.27 16.96
N PRO A 169 4.29 -1.23 17.75
CA PRO A 169 3.40 -0.69 18.77
C PRO A 169 2.12 -0.08 18.23
N LYS A 170 2.14 0.42 17.00
CA LYS A 170 0.96 0.99 16.32
C LYS A 170 0.24 -0.05 15.46
N TYR A 171 0.99 -1.01 14.93
CA TYR A 171 0.54 -2.00 13.95
C TYR A 171 1.15 -3.37 14.26
N PRO A 172 0.63 -4.08 15.26
CA PRO A 172 1.24 -5.31 15.79
C PRO A 172 1.38 -6.45 14.78
N ASN A 173 0.62 -6.40 13.69
CA ASN A 173 0.66 -7.43 12.63
C ASN A 173 1.52 -7.01 11.43
N VAL A 174 2.29 -5.92 11.52
CA VAL A 174 3.17 -5.43 10.45
C VAL A 174 4.62 -5.63 10.87
N GLY A 175 5.37 -6.31 10.02
CA GLY A 175 6.78 -6.62 10.23
C GLY A 175 7.50 -6.85 8.90
N MET A 176 8.72 -7.38 8.97
CA MET A 176 9.51 -7.76 7.78
C MET A 176 8.80 -8.83 6.95
N THR A 177 8.02 -9.68 7.59
CA THR A 177 7.08 -10.61 6.94
C THR A 177 5.70 -10.33 7.50
N THR A 178 4.73 -10.10 6.61
CA THR A 178 3.35 -9.79 6.98
C THR A 178 2.41 -10.68 6.20
N THR A 179 1.50 -11.35 6.91
CA THR A 179 0.39 -12.10 6.32
C THR A 179 -0.93 -11.41 6.65
N PHE A 180 -1.87 -11.39 5.72
CA PHE A 180 -3.16 -10.73 5.89
C PHE A 180 -4.25 -11.41 5.05
N LYS A 181 -5.51 -11.26 5.45
CA LYS A 181 -6.63 -11.70 4.63
C LYS A 181 -6.79 -10.78 3.43
N LEU A 182 -6.87 -11.38 2.24
CA LEU A 182 -7.18 -10.63 1.02
C LEU A 182 -8.64 -10.12 1.11
N PRO A 183 -8.85 -8.81 0.85
CA PRO A 183 -10.17 -8.22 0.90
C PRO A 183 -11.02 -8.65 -0.30
N LEU A 184 -12.32 -8.25 -0.29
CA LEU A 184 -13.22 -8.37 -1.45
C LEU A 184 -13.31 -9.79 -2.02
N ARG A 185 -13.22 -10.81 -1.16
CA ARG A 185 -13.28 -12.23 -1.59
C ARG A 185 -12.23 -12.58 -2.64
N ILE A 186 -11.09 -11.89 -2.65
CA ILE A 186 -9.96 -12.25 -3.51
C ILE A 186 -9.39 -13.56 -3.00
N GLU A 187 -9.42 -14.57 -3.84
CA GLU A 187 -8.89 -15.91 -3.58
C GLU A 187 -7.39 -15.98 -3.88
N SER A 188 -6.97 -15.33 -4.97
CA SER A 188 -5.56 -15.29 -5.34
C SER A 188 -5.15 -13.93 -5.88
N ALA A 189 -3.89 -13.58 -5.61
CA ALA A 189 -3.21 -12.39 -6.12
C ALA A 189 -1.83 -12.80 -6.65
N ALA A 190 -1.62 -12.69 -7.94
CA ALA A 190 -0.35 -12.98 -8.58
C ALA A 190 0.31 -11.68 -9.05
N VAL A 191 1.54 -11.45 -8.61
CA VAL A 191 2.38 -10.34 -9.07
C VAL A 191 3.09 -10.80 -10.33
N GLU A 192 2.87 -10.09 -11.43
CA GLU A 192 3.48 -10.32 -12.73
C GLU A 192 4.26 -9.07 -13.16
N THR A 193 4.98 -9.14 -14.26
CA THR A 193 5.66 -7.95 -14.80
C THR A 193 4.62 -6.91 -15.22
N GLY A 194 4.70 -5.71 -14.64
CA GLY A 194 3.87 -4.57 -15.00
C GLY A 194 2.43 -4.65 -14.50
N ARG A 195 2.04 -5.66 -13.70
CA ARG A 195 0.66 -5.82 -13.22
C ARG A 195 0.52 -6.79 -12.06
N VAL A 196 -0.62 -6.67 -11.40
CA VAL A 196 -1.10 -7.66 -10.43
C VAL A 196 -2.41 -8.25 -10.95
N ARG A 197 -2.49 -9.59 -10.99
CA ARG A 197 -3.69 -10.33 -11.38
C ARG A 197 -4.42 -10.82 -10.14
N LEU A 198 -5.71 -10.49 -10.03
CA LEU A 198 -6.57 -10.83 -8.90
C LEU A 198 -7.69 -11.75 -9.37
N VAL A 199 -7.98 -12.82 -8.61
CA VAL A 199 -9.12 -13.72 -8.84
C VAL A 199 -9.98 -13.72 -7.59
N GLN A 200 -11.28 -13.56 -7.76
CA GLN A 200 -12.30 -13.63 -6.69
C GLN A 200 -13.02 -14.97 -6.72
N ARG A 201 -13.52 -15.39 -5.57
CA ARG A 201 -14.30 -16.62 -5.44
C ARG A 201 -15.43 -16.48 -4.41
#